data_318ea12750f6882d030ecee29c74212d
#
_entry.id   318ea12750f6882d030ecee29c74212d
#
_cell.length_a   1.000
_cell.length_b   1.000
_cell.length_c   1.000
_cell.angle_alpha   90.00
_cell.angle_beta   90.00
_cell.angle_gamma   90.00
#
_symmetry.space_group_name_H-M   'P 1'
#
loop_
_entity.id
_entity.type
_entity.pdbx_description
1 polymer ?
#
loop_
_entity_poly.entity_id
_entity_poly.type
_entity_poly.pdbx_seq_one_letter_code
_entity_poly.pdbx_strand_id
1 'polypeptide(L)'
;MKPNLVFIMTDNQGDWTLGCYGNEEIRTPNIDRIAAEGMRFADAYCVNSVCSPNRATCFTGLLPSQHGVHSYLGGEKPDAQMGPDAYCTIEEFTTLPRIMTDAGYTCGLSGKWHLGDSLHPQEGFDYWFTKPKGHTSRFYDDEAIWEEEVYTEPRYYTDAITAHALDFLEQQHEQP
;
A
#
# COMPACT_ATOMS: atom_id res chain seq x y z
N MET A 1 -1.58 25.39 8.60
CA MET A 1 -2.17 24.37 7.72
C MET A 1 -1.40 23.08 7.99
N LYS A 2 -2.08 21.98 8.23
CA LYS A 2 -1.42 20.68 8.39
C LYS A 2 -0.99 20.16 7.00
N PRO A 3 0.20 19.56 6.84
CA PRO A 3 0.61 18.99 5.56
C PRO A 3 -0.16 17.71 5.25
N ASN A 4 -0.47 17.45 4.00
CA ASN A 4 -0.95 16.16 3.55
C ASN A 4 0.21 15.17 3.42
N LEU A 5 -0.07 13.89 3.60
CA LEU A 5 0.89 12.80 3.47
C LEU A 5 0.47 11.88 2.32
N VAL A 6 1.31 11.76 1.32
CA VAL A 6 1.17 10.74 0.26
C VAL A 6 2.30 9.73 0.41
N PHE A 7 1.95 8.49 0.73
CA PHE A 7 2.89 7.39 0.89
C PHE A 7 2.77 6.42 -0.29
N ILE A 8 3.78 6.37 -1.14
CA ILE A 8 3.80 5.48 -2.33
C ILE A 8 4.77 4.33 -2.05
N MET A 9 4.22 3.12 -2.00
CA MET A 9 4.98 1.89 -1.84
C MET A 9 4.90 1.05 -3.11
N THR A 10 6.00 0.86 -3.78
CA THR A 10 6.12 -0.07 -4.90
C THR A 10 6.34 -1.51 -4.40
N ASP A 11 5.92 -2.50 -5.17
CA ASP A 11 6.13 -3.91 -4.86
C ASP A 11 7.20 -4.50 -5.78
N ASN A 12 8.18 -5.19 -5.22
CA ASN A 12 9.30 -5.82 -5.94
C ASN A 12 10.14 -4.87 -6.81
N GLN A 13 10.18 -3.58 -6.50
CA GLN A 13 11.00 -2.62 -7.21
C GLN A 13 12.34 -2.40 -6.47
N GLY A 14 13.44 -2.73 -7.12
CA GLY A 14 14.77 -2.40 -6.63
C GLY A 14 15.23 -1.02 -7.09
N ASP A 15 16.14 -0.40 -6.35
CA ASP A 15 16.72 0.92 -6.65
C ASP A 15 17.39 0.96 -8.02
N TRP A 16 18.00 -0.14 -8.46
CA TRP A 16 18.60 -0.27 -9.79
C TRP A 16 17.62 -0.10 -10.96
N THR A 17 16.31 -0.02 -10.72
CA THR A 17 15.30 0.25 -11.76
C THR A 17 14.97 1.73 -11.92
N LEU A 18 15.62 2.61 -11.18
CA LEU A 18 15.32 4.04 -11.13
C LEU A 18 16.45 4.90 -11.68
N GLY A 19 16.12 5.92 -12.49
CA GLY A 19 17.09 6.86 -13.06
C GLY A 19 17.88 7.60 -12.00
N CYS A 20 17.23 8.07 -10.93
CA CYS A 20 17.88 8.76 -9.81
C CYS A 20 18.87 7.89 -9.02
N TYR A 21 18.87 6.59 -9.22
CA TYR A 21 19.86 5.64 -8.67
C TYR A 21 20.86 5.14 -9.73
N GLY A 22 20.86 5.74 -10.93
CA GLY A 22 21.87 5.49 -11.96
C GLY A 22 21.45 4.54 -13.07
N ASN A 23 20.17 4.17 -13.17
CA ASN A 23 19.68 3.40 -14.32
C ASN A 23 19.53 4.33 -15.53
N GLU A 24 20.23 4.01 -16.62
CA GLU A 24 20.20 4.78 -17.87
C GLU A 24 19.22 4.20 -18.90
N GLU A 25 18.75 2.97 -18.71
CA GLU A 25 17.87 2.27 -19.64
C GLU A 25 16.39 2.50 -19.34
N ILE A 26 16.02 2.51 -18.05
CA ILE A 26 14.63 2.70 -17.60
C ILE A 26 14.38 4.17 -17.35
N ARG A 27 13.32 4.70 -17.93
CA ARG A 27 12.94 6.11 -17.82
C ARG A 27 11.95 6.31 -16.66
N THR A 28 12.39 7.01 -15.61
CA THR A 28 11.58 7.32 -14.42
C THR A 28 11.50 8.82 -14.11
N PRO A 29 11.12 9.67 -15.07
CA PRO A 29 11.31 11.13 -14.97
C PRO A 29 10.55 11.75 -13.78
N ASN A 30 9.39 11.22 -13.40
CA ASN A 30 8.62 11.76 -12.30
C ASN A 30 9.22 11.38 -10.93
N ILE A 31 9.72 10.17 -10.78
CA ILE A 31 10.41 9.72 -9.56
C ILE A 31 11.76 10.47 -9.45
N ASP A 32 12.47 10.61 -10.56
CA ASP A 32 13.74 11.35 -10.61
C ASP A 32 13.55 12.82 -10.21
N ARG A 33 12.43 13.44 -10.62
CA ARG A 33 12.08 14.79 -10.19
C ARG A 33 11.82 14.87 -8.69
N ILE A 34 11.08 13.93 -8.10
CA ILE A 34 10.88 13.87 -6.64
C ILE A 34 12.22 13.77 -5.92
N ALA A 35 13.13 12.94 -6.42
CA ALA A 35 14.47 12.81 -5.84
C ALA A 35 15.30 14.09 -5.96
N ALA A 36 15.16 14.85 -7.06
CA ALA A 36 15.90 16.09 -7.29
C ALA A 36 15.34 17.26 -6.46
N GLU A 37 14.04 17.33 -6.24
CA GLU A 37 13.35 18.39 -5.52
C GLU A 37 13.25 18.12 -4.00
N GLY A 38 13.45 16.87 -3.59
CA GLY A 38 13.30 16.41 -2.22
C GLY A 38 14.58 15.81 -1.62
N MET A 39 14.43 14.69 -0.93
CA MET A 39 15.53 13.96 -0.31
C MET A 39 15.58 12.53 -0.86
N ARG A 40 16.74 12.11 -1.34
CA ARG A 40 17.02 10.74 -1.75
C ARG A 40 17.94 10.06 -0.72
N PHE A 41 17.50 8.93 -0.20
CA PHE A 41 18.32 8.10 0.67
C PHE A 41 19.19 7.17 -0.18
N ALA A 42 20.50 7.28 -0.05
CA ALA A 42 21.43 6.42 -0.79
C ALA A 42 21.45 4.99 -0.25
N ASP A 43 21.27 4.85 1.07
CA ASP A 43 21.29 3.58 1.79
C ASP A 43 20.02 3.47 2.64
N ALA A 44 18.99 2.85 2.09
CA ALA A 44 17.75 2.53 2.79
C ALA A 44 17.45 1.03 2.67
N TYR A 45 17.06 0.40 3.77
CA TYR A 45 16.90 -1.04 3.85
C TYR A 45 15.52 -1.41 4.36
N CYS A 46 14.87 -2.36 3.70
CA CYS A 46 13.70 -3.04 4.25
C CYS A 46 14.14 -3.97 5.39
N VAL A 47 13.39 -3.98 6.47
CA VAL A 47 13.65 -4.91 7.58
C VAL A 47 13.34 -6.37 7.21
N ASN A 48 12.51 -6.56 6.20
CA ASN A 48 12.19 -7.86 5.61
C ASN A 48 11.81 -7.63 4.14
N SER A 49 12.35 -8.44 3.23
CA SER A 49 12.09 -8.33 1.80
C SER A 49 10.76 -8.97 1.34
N VAL A 50 9.96 -9.51 2.27
CA VAL A 50 8.65 -10.11 1.99
C VAL A 50 7.53 -9.10 2.25
N CYS A 51 6.50 -9.11 1.41
CA CYS A 51 5.47 -8.08 1.38
C CYS A 51 4.71 -7.88 2.70
N SER A 52 4.09 -8.91 3.27
CA SER A 52 3.30 -8.75 4.51
C SER A 52 4.14 -8.27 5.70
N PRO A 53 5.31 -8.86 6.01
CA PRO A 53 6.17 -8.38 7.09
C PRO A 53 6.63 -6.93 6.91
N ASN A 54 7.02 -6.56 5.68
CA ASN A 54 7.47 -5.19 5.43
C ASN A 54 6.31 -4.18 5.51
N ARG A 55 5.13 -4.53 5.03
CA ARG A 55 3.92 -3.69 5.17
C ARG A 55 3.54 -3.49 6.62
N ALA A 56 3.54 -4.56 7.43
CA ALA A 56 3.33 -4.47 8.87
C ALA A 56 4.34 -3.51 9.53
N THR A 57 5.62 -3.60 9.18
CA THR A 57 6.65 -2.67 9.66
C THR A 57 6.37 -1.23 9.22
N CYS A 58 6.01 -0.99 7.96
CA CYS A 58 5.73 0.37 7.47
C CYS A 58 4.56 1.02 8.19
N PHE A 59 3.52 0.25 8.53
CA PHE A 59 2.36 0.80 9.23
C PHE A 59 2.56 0.92 10.75
N THR A 60 3.33 0.04 11.38
CA THR A 60 3.49 0.01 12.84
C THR A 60 4.78 0.65 13.35
N GLY A 61 5.80 0.78 12.50
CA GLY A 61 7.16 1.16 12.91
C GLY A 61 7.90 0.07 13.70
N LEU A 62 7.34 -1.14 13.80
CA LEU A 62 7.89 -2.26 14.57
C LEU A 62 8.65 -3.25 13.69
N LEU A 63 9.55 -4.02 14.29
CA LEU A 63 10.22 -5.14 13.61
C LEU A 63 9.31 -6.38 13.52
N PRO A 64 9.53 -7.30 12.57
CA PRO A 64 8.79 -8.56 12.50
C PRO A 64 8.75 -9.37 13.80
N SER A 65 9.82 -9.34 14.58
CA SER A 65 9.88 -9.97 15.91
C SER A 65 8.98 -9.32 16.96
N GLN A 66 8.48 -8.11 16.70
CA GLN A 66 7.62 -7.35 17.59
C GLN A 66 6.15 -7.42 17.17
N HIS A 67 5.86 -7.23 15.86
CA HIS A 67 4.48 -7.31 15.35
C HIS A 67 4.04 -8.73 14.95
N GLY A 68 4.92 -9.73 14.99
CA GLY A 68 4.57 -11.13 14.77
C GLY A 68 4.33 -11.57 13.33
N VAL A 69 4.34 -10.67 12.36
CA VAL A 69 4.17 -11.01 10.94
C VAL A 69 5.54 -11.37 10.36
N HIS A 70 5.84 -12.66 10.30
CA HIS A 70 7.17 -13.16 9.93
C HIS A 70 7.28 -13.60 8.46
N SER A 71 6.15 -13.89 7.82
CA SER A 71 6.13 -14.48 6.48
C SER A 71 4.99 -13.93 5.62
N TYR A 72 5.00 -14.31 4.35
CA TYR A 72 3.93 -14.04 3.39
C TYR A 72 2.59 -14.58 3.90
N LEU A 73 1.53 -13.77 3.85
CA LEU A 73 0.15 -14.17 4.12
C LEU A 73 -0.50 -14.75 2.85
N GLY A 74 -1.40 -15.71 3.01
CA GLY A 74 -2.16 -16.28 1.91
C GLY A 74 -1.56 -17.54 1.27
N GLY A 75 -0.47 -18.11 1.79
CA GLY A 75 0.18 -19.32 1.28
C GLY A 75 -0.79 -20.49 1.08
N GLU A 76 -0.82 -21.46 2.01
CA GLU A 76 -1.69 -22.65 1.93
C GLU A 76 -3.15 -22.39 2.34
N LYS A 77 -3.41 -21.28 3.03
CA LYS A 77 -4.74 -20.89 3.54
C LYS A 77 -5.08 -19.44 3.22
N PRO A 78 -5.19 -19.07 1.93
CA PRO A 78 -5.40 -17.69 1.52
C PRO A 78 -6.69 -17.09 2.09
N ASP A 79 -7.79 -17.83 2.09
CA ASP A 79 -9.08 -17.34 2.59
C ASP A 79 -9.06 -17.07 4.10
N ALA A 80 -8.34 -17.90 4.88
CA ALA A 80 -8.25 -17.70 6.32
C ALA A 80 -7.30 -16.53 6.69
N GLN A 81 -6.40 -16.15 5.81
CA GLN A 81 -5.40 -15.12 6.07
C GLN A 81 -5.70 -13.79 5.36
N MET A 82 -6.53 -13.76 4.35
CA MET A 82 -6.82 -12.58 3.54
C MET A 82 -8.25 -12.50 3.00
N GLY A 83 -9.08 -13.52 3.25
CA GLY A 83 -10.49 -13.52 2.88
C GLY A 83 -11.30 -12.57 3.74
N PRO A 84 -12.61 -12.44 3.44
CA PRO A 84 -13.53 -11.68 4.27
C PRO A 84 -13.48 -12.15 5.73
N ASP A 85 -13.49 -11.20 6.66
CA ASP A 85 -13.37 -11.42 8.12
C ASP A 85 -12.03 -12.04 8.58
N ALA A 86 -11.02 -12.11 7.71
CA ALA A 86 -9.68 -12.52 8.14
C ALA A 86 -9.09 -11.50 9.12
N TYR A 87 -8.48 -12.02 10.17
CA TYR A 87 -7.88 -11.20 11.23
C TYR A 87 -6.86 -10.18 10.67
N CYS A 88 -7.00 -8.92 11.02
CA CYS A 88 -6.02 -7.89 10.72
C CYS A 88 -4.76 -8.11 11.57
N THR A 89 -3.66 -8.50 10.95
CA THR A 89 -2.43 -8.92 11.65
C THR A 89 -1.73 -7.82 12.44
N ILE A 90 -2.16 -6.57 12.28
CA ILE A 90 -1.60 -5.39 12.98
C ILE A 90 -2.64 -4.66 13.85
N GLU A 91 -3.83 -5.22 14.00
CA GLU A 91 -4.95 -4.62 14.75
C GLU A 91 -4.59 -4.25 16.20
N GLU A 92 -3.72 -5.05 16.85
CA GLU A 92 -3.32 -4.83 18.24
C GLU A 92 -2.29 -3.70 18.43
N PHE A 93 -1.77 -3.13 17.33
CA PHE A 93 -0.72 -2.13 17.37
C PHE A 93 -1.25 -0.74 17.02
N THR A 94 -0.54 0.27 17.49
CA THR A 94 -0.73 1.63 17.01
C THR A 94 -0.16 1.75 15.60
N THR A 95 -1.00 2.10 14.64
CA THR A 95 -0.61 2.17 13.22
C THR A 95 -0.59 3.60 12.71
N LEU A 96 0.19 3.86 11.67
CA LEU A 96 0.26 5.16 11.03
C LEU A 96 -1.11 5.69 10.59
N PRO A 97 -1.98 4.92 9.91
CA PRO A 97 -3.31 5.43 9.54
C PRO A 97 -4.16 5.77 10.77
N ARG A 98 -4.14 4.98 11.84
CA ARG A 98 -4.87 5.32 13.09
C ARG A 98 -4.35 6.62 13.70
N ILE A 99 -3.03 6.81 13.79
CA ILE A 99 -2.43 8.06 14.28
C ILE A 99 -2.90 9.26 13.44
N MET A 100 -2.96 9.10 12.12
CA MET A 100 -3.40 10.16 11.22
C MET A 100 -4.90 10.46 11.39
N THR A 101 -5.73 9.42 11.48
CA THR A 101 -7.18 9.57 11.73
C THR A 101 -7.43 10.25 13.07
N ASP A 102 -6.75 9.85 14.14
CA ASP A 102 -6.85 10.49 15.47
C ASP A 102 -6.40 11.97 15.43
N ALA A 103 -5.50 12.31 14.53
CA ALA A 103 -5.08 13.69 14.28
C ALA A 103 -6.05 14.49 13.38
N GLY A 104 -7.16 13.87 12.94
CA GLY A 104 -8.21 14.48 12.12
C GLY A 104 -7.90 14.49 10.61
N TYR A 105 -7.13 13.54 10.13
CA TYR A 105 -6.95 13.28 8.69
C TYR A 105 -7.97 12.25 8.20
N THR A 106 -8.39 12.38 6.96
CA THR A 106 -9.07 11.33 6.22
C THR A 106 -8.00 10.46 5.54
N CYS A 107 -8.06 9.15 5.73
CA CYS A 107 -7.07 8.22 5.21
C CYS A 107 -7.64 7.38 4.07
N GLY A 108 -6.91 7.27 2.97
CA GLY A 108 -7.26 6.43 1.82
C GLY A 108 -6.16 5.44 1.46
N LEU A 109 -6.56 4.22 1.11
CA LEU A 109 -5.69 3.21 0.53
C LEU A 109 -6.13 2.90 -0.90
N SER A 110 -5.21 3.02 -1.83
CA SER A 110 -5.39 2.53 -3.20
C SER A 110 -4.27 1.58 -3.58
N GLY A 111 -4.59 0.28 -3.72
CA GLY A 111 -3.64 -0.76 -4.09
C GLY A 111 -3.68 -1.98 -3.19
N LYS A 112 -2.53 -2.42 -2.70
CA LYS A 112 -2.37 -3.69 -1.99
C LYS A 112 -2.42 -3.49 -0.47
N TRP A 113 -3.33 -4.19 0.23
CA TRP A 113 -3.37 -4.30 1.69
C TRP A 113 -2.42 -5.38 2.22
N HIS A 114 -2.80 -6.63 2.11
CA HIS A 114 -2.01 -7.82 2.42
C HIS A 114 -1.64 -8.01 3.90
N LEU A 115 -2.54 -7.60 4.81
CA LEU A 115 -2.35 -7.74 6.27
C LEU A 115 -3.57 -8.33 7.00
N GLY A 116 -4.48 -8.97 6.28
CA GLY A 116 -5.72 -9.52 6.76
C GLY A 116 -6.85 -9.34 5.76
N ASP A 117 -8.06 -9.18 6.25
CA ASP A 117 -9.24 -8.92 5.43
C ASP A 117 -9.00 -7.77 4.45
N SER A 118 -9.17 -8.08 3.17
CA SER A 118 -9.02 -7.08 2.11
C SER A 118 -10.36 -6.54 1.62
N LEU A 119 -11.49 -7.16 2.01
CA LEU A 119 -12.82 -6.74 1.56
C LEU A 119 -13.27 -5.46 2.25
N HIS A 120 -13.09 -5.39 3.57
CA HIS A 120 -13.53 -4.28 4.39
C HIS A 120 -12.37 -3.31 4.72
N PRO A 121 -12.64 -2.00 4.81
CA PRO A 121 -11.63 -1.02 5.25
C PRO A 121 -11.04 -1.39 6.62
N GLN A 122 -9.73 -1.26 6.75
CA GLN A 122 -8.98 -1.60 7.96
C GLN A 122 -8.28 -0.36 8.52
N GLU A 123 -7.89 -0.41 9.80
CA GLU A 123 -6.95 0.52 10.44
C GLU A 123 -7.27 2.03 10.33
N GLY A 124 -8.55 2.39 10.14
CA GLY A 124 -8.99 3.79 10.02
C GLY A 124 -8.88 4.36 8.61
N PHE A 125 -8.75 3.53 7.61
CA PHE A 125 -8.93 3.97 6.22
C PHE A 125 -10.42 4.15 5.91
N ASP A 126 -10.78 5.30 5.30
CA ASP A 126 -12.14 5.63 4.85
C ASP A 126 -12.34 5.35 3.36
N TYR A 127 -11.29 5.53 2.56
CA TYR A 127 -11.28 5.21 1.13
C TYR A 127 -10.49 3.91 0.92
N TRP A 128 -11.11 2.93 0.25
CA TRP A 128 -10.57 1.57 0.18
C TRP A 128 -10.71 0.96 -1.19
N PHE A 129 -9.66 1.09 -2.00
CA PHE A 129 -9.52 0.37 -3.26
C PHE A 129 -8.37 -0.63 -3.12
N THR A 130 -8.65 -1.92 -3.21
CA THR A 130 -7.64 -2.96 -3.00
C THR A 130 -7.89 -4.19 -3.85
N LYS A 131 -7.27 -5.28 -3.51
CA LYS A 131 -7.42 -6.56 -4.20
C LYS A 131 -7.55 -7.72 -3.22
N PRO A 132 -8.28 -8.80 -3.61
CA PRO A 132 -8.55 -9.94 -2.73
C PRO A 132 -7.30 -10.71 -2.31
N LYS A 133 -6.24 -10.67 -3.13
CA LYS A 133 -5.02 -11.48 -2.95
C LYS A 133 -3.79 -10.59 -2.76
N GLY A 134 -2.76 -11.17 -2.17
CA GLY A 134 -1.52 -10.47 -1.89
C GLY A 134 -0.67 -10.10 -3.10
N HIS A 135 -1.02 -10.50 -4.31
CA HIS A 135 -0.29 -10.18 -5.54
C HIS A 135 -1.23 -10.07 -6.75
N THR A 136 -0.76 -9.38 -7.78
CA THR A 136 -1.46 -9.28 -9.06
C THR A 136 -1.22 -10.55 -9.86
N SER A 137 -2.30 -11.18 -10.31
CA SER A 137 -2.25 -12.39 -11.14
C SER A 137 -2.22 -12.07 -12.62
N ARG A 138 -2.79 -10.91 -13.00
CA ARG A 138 -2.89 -10.43 -14.37
C ARG A 138 -2.68 -8.93 -14.38
N PHE A 139 -2.24 -8.40 -15.52
CA PHE A 139 -2.12 -6.95 -15.70
C PHE A 139 -3.44 -6.28 -16.08
N TYR A 140 -4.33 -7.03 -16.72
CA TYR A 140 -5.67 -6.64 -17.15
C TYR A 140 -6.66 -7.69 -16.70
N ASP A 141 -7.92 -7.33 -16.57
CA ASP A 141 -9.00 -8.23 -16.16
C ASP A 141 -8.67 -8.99 -14.86
N ASP A 142 -8.04 -8.31 -13.89
CA ASP A 142 -7.73 -8.89 -12.58
C ASP A 142 -8.81 -8.54 -11.55
N GLU A 143 -8.88 -9.31 -10.48
CA GLU A 143 -9.82 -9.07 -9.38
C GLU A 143 -9.42 -7.82 -8.59
N ALA A 144 -10.38 -6.95 -8.34
CA ALA A 144 -10.27 -5.77 -7.49
C ALA A 144 -11.44 -5.72 -6.50
N ILE A 145 -11.25 -4.92 -5.44
CA ILE A 145 -12.27 -4.65 -4.44
C ILE A 145 -12.55 -3.15 -4.43
N TRP A 146 -13.82 -2.81 -4.56
CA TRP A 146 -14.35 -1.46 -4.41
C TRP A 146 -15.73 -1.52 -3.76
N GLU A 147 -16.02 -0.62 -2.83
CA GLU A 147 -17.30 -0.58 -2.09
C GLU A 147 -17.68 -1.95 -1.50
N GLU A 148 -16.70 -2.65 -0.91
CA GLU A 148 -16.85 -3.98 -0.29
C GLU A 148 -17.31 -5.09 -1.27
N GLU A 149 -17.16 -4.86 -2.56
CA GLU A 149 -17.50 -5.83 -3.60
C GLU A 149 -16.26 -6.24 -4.40
N VAL A 150 -16.14 -7.53 -4.68
CA VAL A 150 -15.12 -8.07 -5.59
C VAL A 150 -15.65 -8.00 -7.02
N TYR A 151 -14.88 -7.36 -7.90
CA TYR A 151 -15.23 -7.26 -9.32
C TYR A 151 -14.00 -7.50 -10.20
N THR A 152 -14.21 -7.66 -11.52
CA THR A 152 -13.12 -7.72 -12.50
C THR A 152 -12.79 -6.31 -12.97
N GLU A 153 -11.59 -5.84 -12.70
CA GLU A 153 -11.06 -4.56 -13.19
C GLU A 153 -10.46 -4.75 -14.60
N PRO A 154 -11.10 -4.20 -15.64
CA PRO A 154 -10.65 -4.44 -17.02
C PRO A 154 -9.41 -3.63 -17.42
N ARG A 155 -9.12 -2.52 -16.71
CA ARG A 155 -7.99 -1.64 -17.02
C ARG A 155 -6.66 -2.30 -16.67
N TYR A 156 -5.57 -1.74 -17.19
CA TYR A 156 -4.25 -2.02 -16.65
C TYR A 156 -4.25 -1.69 -15.15
N TYR A 157 -3.90 -2.68 -14.32
CA TYR A 157 -4.17 -2.60 -12.88
C TYR A 157 -3.47 -1.41 -12.19
N THR A 158 -2.26 -1.04 -12.66
CA THR A 158 -1.55 0.13 -12.13
C THR A 158 -2.29 1.44 -12.46
N ASP A 159 -2.92 1.53 -13.63
CA ASP A 159 -3.73 2.70 -14.00
C ASP A 159 -5.00 2.78 -13.14
N ALA A 160 -5.61 1.64 -12.82
CA ALA A 160 -6.75 1.59 -11.90
C ALA A 160 -6.38 2.08 -10.49
N ILE A 161 -5.27 1.57 -9.94
CA ILE A 161 -4.73 2.04 -8.64
C ILE A 161 -4.49 3.56 -8.67
N THR A 162 -3.86 4.05 -9.74
CA THR A 162 -3.56 5.48 -9.87
C THR A 162 -4.84 6.31 -9.98
N ALA A 163 -5.83 5.86 -10.76
CA ALA A 163 -7.09 6.55 -10.91
C ALA A 163 -7.85 6.67 -9.57
N HIS A 164 -7.94 5.59 -8.80
CA HIS A 164 -8.56 5.62 -7.48
C HIS A 164 -7.78 6.49 -6.48
N ALA A 165 -6.45 6.51 -6.53
CA ALA A 165 -5.66 7.40 -5.70
C ALA A 165 -5.92 8.89 -6.04
N LEU A 166 -6.02 9.22 -7.33
CA LEU A 166 -6.32 10.59 -7.78
C LEU A 166 -7.75 10.99 -7.40
N ASP A 167 -8.73 10.09 -7.57
CA ASP A 167 -10.12 10.31 -7.17
C ASP A 167 -10.22 10.64 -5.67
N PHE A 168 -9.55 9.86 -4.81
CA PHE A 168 -9.47 10.18 -3.37
C PHE A 168 -8.88 11.57 -3.11
N LEU A 169 -7.77 11.93 -3.75
CA LEU A 169 -7.14 13.23 -3.59
C LEU A 169 -8.04 14.37 -4.06
N GLU A 170 -8.80 14.19 -5.14
CA GLU A 170 -9.77 15.16 -5.63
C GLU A 170 -10.93 15.34 -4.66
N GLN A 171 -11.45 14.27 -4.07
CA GLN A 171 -12.52 14.32 -3.07
C GLN A 171 -12.08 15.06 -1.78
N GLN A 172 -10.79 14.98 -1.43
CA GLN A 172 -10.26 15.56 -0.20
C GLN A 172 -9.55 16.91 -0.40
N HIS A 173 -9.56 17.49 -1.61
CA HIS A 173 -8.72 18.67 -1.90
C HIS A 173 -9.09 19.92 -1.08
N GLU A 174 -10.31 20.01 -0.53
CA GLU A 174 -10.76 21.11 0.34
C GLU A 174 -10.65 20.78 1.84
N GLN A 175 -10.22 19.57 2.19
CA GLN A 175 -10.06 19.09 3.56
C GLN A 175 -8.60 18.71 3.84
N PRO A 176 -8.13 18.82 5.09
CA PRO A 176 -6.78 18.39 5.45
C PRO A 176 -6.65 16.86 5.52
#